data_3e022303ee588ef3c9bde2efcac4a7ae
#
_entry.id   3e022303ee588ef3c9bde2efcac4a7ae
#
_cell.length_a   1.000
_cell.length_b   1.000
_cell.length_c   1.000
_cell.angle_alpha   90.00
_cell.angle_beta   90.00
_cell.angle_gamma   90.00
#
_symmetry.space_group_name_H-M   'P 1'
#
loop_
_entity.id
_entity.type
_entity.pdbx_description
1 polymer ?
#
loop_
_entity_poly.entity_id
_entity_poly.type
_entity_poly.pdbx_seq_one_letter_code
_entity_poly.pdbx_strand_id
1 'polypeptide(L)'
;MKARHCPSPARSPRGTPTRAWPAALAPTLLGALLACLPVPQARAQAAEAPAPGSNPLFRDRFTADPAPLVVGERLYLYVGHDEAQRDEMFNMREWLVYSTTDMKTWTDHGPIMKVADFRWAKADAWAAQAIHKDGKYWFYAAVEHDGTQPGKAIAVAVSDSPTGPFVDAKGSALVTNAMTPKGTHSWEDIDPTVFTDDDGTTWIAWGNRQCYIARLKPNMIEIDGPITEITPPHFEEGPWLHERDGIYYLTYASLDRSQHRDEKVSYATAPSIQGPWTYRGELTGSGKYSFTIHPGIARFKGQWYLFLHNAALAVGDQSGAIGRRAVTVEHLQYNPDGTMKPVVQTEAGVSVPPPR
;
A
#
# COMPACT_ATOMS: atom_id res chain seq x y z
N MET A 1 50.54 18.83 17.43
CA MET A 1 51.55 19.40 16.52
C MET A 1 50.88 20.03 15.30
N LYS A 2 51.06 21.33 15.20
CA LYS A 2 50.96 22.23 14.04
C LYS A 2 49.67 22.30 13.20
N ALA A 3 48.96 23.38 13.46
CA ALA A 3 48.06 24.13 12.57
C ALA A 3 48.79 24.68 11.33
N ARG A 4 48.08 24.89 10.23
CA ARG A 4 48.33 25.95 9.22
C ARG A 4 46.99 26.32 8.60
N HIS A 5 46.47 27.39 8.83
CA HIS A 5 46.31 28.77 8.41
C HIS A 5 46.08 28.98 6.89
N CYS A 6 44.97 29.74 6.66
CA CYS A 6 44.47 30.48 5.48
C CYS A 6 45.55 31.24 4.68
N PRO A 7 45.25 31.83 3.48
CA PRO A 7 44.51 33.09 3.46
C PRO A 7 43.56 33.35 2.26
N SER A 8 42.63 34.29 2.45
CA SER A 8 41.95 35.10 1.41
C SER A 8 42.87 36.22 0.88
N PRO A 9 42.56 36.81 -0.29
CA PRO A 9 42.52 38.24 -0.43
C PRO A 9 41.28 38.77 -1.20
N ALA A 10 40.60 39.78 -0.78
CA ALA A 10 40.72 41.24 -0.82
C ALA A 10 40.36 41.90 -2.16
N ARG A 11 39.21 42.59 -2.14
CA ARG A 11 38.75 43.93 -2.60
C ARG A 11 39.33 44.61 -3.85
N SER A 12 38.41 44.94 -4.77
CA SER A 12 37.89 46.25 -5.30
C SER A 12 38.90 47.18 -6.05
N PRO A 13 38.57 48.31 -6.76
CA PRO A 13 37.26 48.92 -7.02
C PRO A 13 37.12 49.66 -8.41
N ARG A 14 35.88 50.23 -8.65
CA ARG A 14 35.56 51.48 -9.39
C ARG A 14 35.69 51.56 -10.91
N GLY A 15 34.61 52.13 -11.47
CA GLY A 15 34.64 52.88 -12.72
C GLY A 15 33.26 53.08 -13.38
N THR A 16 32.55 54.12 -12.98
CA THR A 16 31.50 54.76 -13.80
C THR A 16 32.10 55.55 -14.93
N PRO A 17 31.47 55.70 -16.08
CA PRO A 17 31.25 57.02 -16.60
C PRO A 17 29.80 57.26 -17.09
N THR A 18 29.33 58.43 -16.68
CA THR A 18 28.20 59.19 -17.21
C THR A 18 28.34 59.46 -18.69
N ARG A 19 27.27 59.36 -19.45
CA ARG A 19 27.12 60.06 -20.72
C ARG A 19 25.69 60.57 -20.92
N ALA A 20 25.67 61.86 -21.30
CA ALA A 20 24.61 62.83 -21.45
C ALA A 20 23.56 62.43 -22.53
N TRP A 21 22.35 62.88 -22.31
CA TRP A 21 21.25 62.97 -23.27
C TRP A 21 21.45 64.14 -24.27
N PRO A 22 20.84 64.04 -25.46
CA PRO A 22 20.25 65.19 -26.07
C PRO A 22 18.72 65.05 -26.28
N ALA A 23 18.11 66.23 -26.29
CA ALA A 23 16.71 66.49 -26.20
C ALA A 23 15.94 66.27 -27.51
N ALA A 24 14.65 65.93 -27.30
CA ALA A 24 13.43 66.33 -27.98
C ALA A 24 13.36 66.41 -29.52
N LEU A 25 12.43 65.60 -30.01
CA LEU A 25 11.49 65.97 -31.10
C LEU A 25 10.19 65.17 -30.91
N ALA A 26 9.08 65.87 -30.75
CA ALA A 26 7.73 65.31 -30.74
C ALA A 26 7.27 64.97 -32.16
N PRO A 27 6.52 63.90 -32.36
CA PRO A 27 5.54 63.89 -33.41
C PRO A 27 4.12 63.55 -32.93
N THR A 28 3.24 64.39 -33.31
CA THR A 28 1.83 64.23 -33.70
C THR A 28 1.10 62.97 -33.32
N LEU A 29 0.08 63.13 -32.49
CA LEU A 29 -1.01 62.19 -32.24
C LEU A 29 -1.76 61.82 -33.54
N LEU A 30 -1.67 60.59 -33.92
CA LEU A 30 -2.62 59.95 -34.84
C LEU A 30 -3.38 58.91 -33.99
N GLY A 31 -4.66 59.21 -33.67
CA GLY A 31 -5.54 58.32 -32.92
C GLY A 31 -5.89 57.08 -33.73
N ALA A 32 -5.33 55.94 -33.34
CA ALA A 32 -5.81 54.65 -33.79
C ALA A 32 -6.83 54.11 -32.74
N LEU A 33 -8.12 54.14 -33.13
CA LEU A 33 -9.14 53.36 -32.40
C LEU A 33 -8.80 51.88 -32.50
N LEU A 34 -8.21 51.31 -31.43
CA LEU A 34 -8.17 49.87 -31.25
C LEU A 34 -9.58 49.39 -30.87
N ALA A 35 -10.25 48.77 -31.79
CA ALA A 35 -11.45 47.98 -31.50
C ALA A 35 -11.04 46.79 -30.62
N CYS A 36 -11.37 46.84 -29.32
CA CYS A 36 -11.27 45.69 -28.42
C CYS A 36 -12.26 44.63 -28.90
N LEU A 37 -11.77 43.66 -29.66
CA LEU A 37 -12.52 42.42 -29.89
C LEU A 37 -12.55 41.65 -28.54
N PRO A 38 -13.71 41.13 -28.10
CA PRO A 38 -13.76 40.32 -26.90
C PRO A 38 -12.97 39.03 -27.13
N VAL A 39 -11.90 38.83 -26.36
CA VAL A 39 -11.18 37.56 -26.27
C VAL A 39 -12.17 36.55 -25.69
N PRO A 40 -12.47 35.43 -26.37
CA PRO A 40 -13.32 34.41 -25.80
C PRO A 40 -12.62 33.88 -24.54
N GLN A 41 -13.20 34.15 -23.36
CA GLN A 41 -12.80 33.49 -22.13
C GLN A 41 -13.05 32.00 -22.32
N ALA A 42 -11.98 31.20 -22.46
CA ALA A 42 -12.06 29.77 -22.36
C ALA A 42 -12.64 29.47 -20.96
N ARG A 43 -13.90 29.08 -20.91
CA ARG A 43 -14.48 28.50 -19.72
C ARG A 43 -13.61 27.31 -19.36
N ALA A 44 -12.89 27.37 -18.24
CA ALA A 44 -12.29 26.20 -17.65
C ALA A 44 -13.41 25.17 -17.46
N GLN A 45 -13.36 24.12 -18.23
CA GLN A 45 -14.29 23.01 -18.07
C GLN A 45 -14.02 22.43 -16.69
N ALA A 46 -15.00 22.52 -15.78
CA ALA A 46 -14.88 21.86 -14.49
C ALA A 46 -14.54 20.38 -14.74
N ALA A 47 -13.47 19.90 -14.16
CA ALA A 47 -13.09 18.51 -14.29
C ALA A 47 -14.27 17.65 -13.82
N GLU A 48 -14.70 16.75 -14.66
CA GLU A 48 -15.81 15.83 -14.36
C GLU A 48 -15.42 14.99 -13.13
N ALA A 49 -16.35 14.83 -12.18
CA ALA A 49 -16.10 14.01 -11.00
C ALA A 49 -15.74 12.57 -11.43
N PRO A 50 -14.74 11.95 -10.76
CA PRO A 50 -14.33 10.59 -11.11
C PRO A 50 -15.51 9.62 -11.05
N ALA A 51 -15.58 8.69 -12.00
CA ALA A 51 -16.64 7.68 -12.02
C ALA A 51 -16.57 6.79 -10.78
N PRO A 52 -17.72 6.44 -10.13
CA PRO A 52 -17.73 5.53 -9.00
C PRO A 52 -17.04 4.18 -9.34
N GLY A 53 -16.12 3.74 -8.49
CA GLY A 53 -15.30 2.54 -8.74
C GLY A 53 -14.06 2.74 -9.61
N SER A 54 -13.75 4.01 -10.02
CA SER A 54 -12.49 4.33 -10.69
C SER A 54 -11.33 4.47 -9.68
N ASN A 55 -10.13 4.24 -10.17
CA ASN A 55 -8.89 4.32 -9.39
C ASN A 55 -8.31 5.75 -9.31
N PRO A 56 -7.69 6.14 -8.19
CA PRO A 56 -7.69 5.41 -6.93
C PRO A 56 -9.07 5.47 -6.23
N LEU A 57 -9.35 4.47 -5.35
CA LEU A 57 -10.67 4.33 -4.71
C LEU A 57 -11.00 5.48 -3.77
N PHE A 58 -10.02 5.90 -2.96
CA PHE A 58 -10.14 6.98 -1.98
C PHE A 58 -9.25 8.14 -2.41
N ARG A 59 -9.80 9.36 -2.38
CA ARG A 59 -9.14 10.53 -2.98
C ARG A 59 -8.94 11.69 -2.01
N ASP A 60 -9.45 11.56 -0.80
CA ASP A 60 -9.40 12.56 0.27
C ASP A 60 -8.19 12.39 1.19
N ARG A 61 -7.55 11.22 1.16
CA ARG A 61 -6.36 10.86 1.94
C ARG A 61 -5.54 9.77 1.26
N PHE A 62 -4.29 9.63 1.67
CA PHE A 62 -3.41 8.58 1.19
C PHE A 62 -3.66 7.28 1.96
N THR A 63 -3.75 6.16 1.23
CA THR A 63 -4.05 4.84 1.76
C THR A 63 -3.18 3.78 1.11
N ALA A 64 -2.81 2.74 1.83
CA ALA A 64 -1.91 1.71 1.34
C ALA A 64 -2.29 0.30 1.83
N ASP A 65 -1.64 -0.70 1.28
CA ASP A 65 -1.61 -2.08 1.75
C ASP A 65 -3.03 -2.66 1.93
N PRO A 66 -3.83 -2.72 0.85
CA PRO A 66 -5.25 -3.07 0.93
C PRO A 66 -5.48 -4.54 1.28
N ALA A 67 -6.29 -4.79 2.31
CA ALA A 67 -6.65 -6.12 2.77
C ALA A 67 -8.18 -6.29 2.80
N PRO A 68 -8.78 -6.91 1.76
CA PRO A 68 -10.22 -7.12 1.69
C PRO A 68 -10.68 -8.27 2.59
N LEU A 69 -11.84 -8.09 3.23
CA LEU A 69 -12.58 -9.12 3.97
C LEU A 69 -14.05 -9.10 3.55
N VAL A 70 -14.58 -10.23 3.11
CA VAL A 70 -15.99 -10.36 2.76
C VAL A 70 -16.76 -10.96 3.94
N VAL A 71 -17.81 -10.28 4.37
CA VAL A 71 -18.73 -10.76 5.42
C VAL A 71 -20.17 -10.62 4.91
N GLY A 72 -20.80 -11.72 4.61
CA GLY A 72 -22.13 -11.75 4.00
C GLY A 72 -22.16 -10.97 2.68
N GLU A 73 -23.06 -9.99 2.60
CA GLU A 73 -23.27 -9.16 1.38
C GLU A 73 -22.40 -7.89 1.35
N ARG A 74 -21.39 -7.80 2.20
CA ARG A 74 -20.54 -6.61 2.32
C ARG A 74 -19.06 -6.99 2.26
N LEU A 75 -18.30 -6.20 1.53
CA LEU A 75 -16.84 -6.22 1.56
C LEU A 75 -16.35 -5.09 2.44
N TYR A 76 -15.46 -5.42 3.36
CA TYR A 76 -14.67 -4.49 4.17
C TYR A 76 -13.25 -4.44 3.62
N LEU A 77 -12.70 -3.25 3.50
CA LEU A 77 -11.34 -3.03 3.01
C LEU A 77 -10.53 -2.33 4.10
N TYR A 78 -9.63 -3.07 4.71
CA TYR A 78 -8.68 -2.53 5.68
C TYR A 78 -7.48 -1.97 4.92
N VAL A 79 -7.01 -0.80 5.35
CA VAL A 79 -5.90 -0.10 4.69
C VAL A 79 -5.03 0.61 5.72
N GLY A 80 -3.77 0.79 5.42
CA GLY A 80 -2.91 1.70 6.15
C GLY A 80 -3.22 3.16 5.80
N HIS A 81 -2.99 4.07 6.73
CA HIS A 81 -3.08 5.51 6.53
C HIS A 81 -1.67 6.09 6.33
N ASP A 82 -1.33 6.42 5.10
CA ASP A 82 -0.05 7.05 4.77
C ASP A 82 -0.10 8.54 5.14
N GLU A 83 0.77 8.95 6.05
CA GLU A 83 0.81 10.31 6.60
C GLU A 83 2.18 11.00 6.38
N ALA A 84 3.05 10.42 5.55
CA ALA A 84 4.39 10.91 5.30
C ALA A 84 4.37 12.34 4.73
N GLN A 85 5.23 13.19 5.30
CA GLN A 85 5.45 14.56 4.83
C GLN A 85 6.66 14.59 3.90
N ARG A 86 6.65 15.40 2.86
CA ARG A 86 7.76 15.62 1.91
C ARG A 86 8.59 14.38 1.61
N ASP A 87 9.80 14.30 2.19
CA ASP A 87 10.79 13.27 1.92
C ASP A 87 10.79 12.11 2.93
N GLU A 88 9.77 12.04 3.79
CA GLU A 88 9.60 10.90 4.69
C GLU A 88 9.24 9.64 3.89
N MET A 89 9.69 8.48 4.38
CA MET A 89 9.24 7.18 3.89
C MET A 89 7.86 6.84 4.48
N PHE A 90 7.71 5.69 5.09
CA PHE A 90 6.45 5.21 5.62
C PHE A 90 6.20 5.80 7.03
N ASN A 91 5.35 6.82 7.11
CA ASN A 91 4.85 7.36 8.37
C ASN A 91 3.37 7.00 8.50
N MET A 92 3.07 5.99 9.30
CA MET A 92 1.74 5.41 9.45
C MET A 92 1.47 5.16 10.93
N ARG A 93 0.35 5.68 11.45
CA ARG A 93 0.04 5.63 12.88
C ARG A 93 -1.24 4.89 13.21
N GLU A 94 -2.08 4.63 12.22
CA GLU A 94 -3.40 4.02 12.37
C GLU A 94 -3.82 3.23 11.14
N TRP A 95 -4.78 2.35 11.32
CA TRP A 95 -5.42 1.60 10.24
C TRP A 95 -6.86 2.06 10.08
N LEU A 96 -7.29 2.18 8.84
CA LEU A 96 -8.63 2.60 8.44
C LEU A 96 -9.41 1.40 7.90
N VAL A 97 -10.75 1.50 7.94
CA VAL A 97 -11.60 0.54 7.25
C VAL A 97 -12.69 1.26 6.45
N TYR A 98 -12.86 0.78 5.25
CA TYR A 98 -13.95 1.16 4.35
C TYR A 98 -14.84 -0.05 4.08
N SER A 99 -16.10 0.16 3.69
CA SER A 99 -16.96 -0.94 3.27
C SER A 99 -17.82 -0.60 2.07
N THR A 100 -18.16 -1.64 1.31
CA THR A 100 -19.01 -1.51 0.12
C THR A 100 -19.95 -2.70 -0.03
N THR A 101 -21.06 -2.49 -0.75
CA THR A 101 -21.95 -3.55 -1.22
C THR A 101 -22.00 -3.69 -2.74
N ASP A 102 -21.29 -2.80 -3.47
CA ASP A 102 -21.36 -2.71 -4.94
C ASP A 102 -19.99 -2.48 -5.62
N MET A 103 -18.90 -2.38 -4.85
CA MET A 103 -17.53 -2.07 -5.29
C MET A 103 -17.37 -0.65 -5.87
N LYS A 104 -18.40 0.16 -5.87
CA LYS A 104 -18.43 1.51 -6.45
C LYS A 104 -18.61 2.61 -5.43
N THR A 105 -19.49 2.36 -4.45
CA THR A 105 -19.79 3.28 -3.36
C THR A 105 -19.20 2.74 -2.07
N TRP A 106 -18.40 3.55 -1.40
CA TRP A 106 -17.69 3.18 -0.19
C TRP A 106 -18.14 4.00 1.00
N THR A 107 -18.36 3.33 2.13
CA THR A 107 -18.57 3.96 3.43
C THR A 107 -17.25 4.00 4.17
N ASP A 108 -16.77 5.18 4.54
CA ASP A 108 -15.63 5.37 5.43
C ASP A 108 -16.09 5.18 6.90
N HIS A 109 -15.43 4.28 7.62
CA HIS A 109 -15.70 4.04 9.05
C HIS A 109 -14.61 4.67 9.95
N GLY A 110 -13.60 5.31 9.34
CA GLY A 110 -12.49 5.91 10.06
C GLY A 110 -11.48 4.92 10.62
N PRO A 111 -10.68 5.35 11.60
CA PRO A 111 -9.68 4.51 12.23
C PRO A 111 -10.31 3.42 13.09
N ILE A 112 -9.83 2.19 12.91
CA ILE A 112 -10.25 1.03 13.72
C ILE A 112 -9.35 0.78 14.92
N MET A 113 -8.08 1.18 14.81
CA MET A 113 -7.02 1.01 15.81
C MET A 113 -5.83 1.90 15.47
N LYS A 114 -5.06 2.28 16.47
CA LYS A 114 -3.77 2.97 16.34
C LYS A 114 -2.64 2.08 16.83
N VAL A 115 -1.43 2.31 16.32
CA VAL A 115 -0.24 1.57 16.80
C VAL A 115 -0.04 1.77 18.31
N ALA A 116 -0.38 2.94 18.85
CA ALA A 116 -0.27 3.24 20.28
C ALA A 116 -1.21 2.41 21.18
N ASP A 117 -2.21 1.74 20.62
CA ASP A 117 -3.10 0.85 21.36
C ASP A 117 -2.41 -0.49 21.70
N PHE A 118 -1.31 -0.83 20.99
CA PHE A 118 -0.39 -1.88 21.35
C PHE A 118 0.70 -1.28 22.27
N ARG A 119 0.57 -1.46 23.59
CA ARG A 119 1.47 -0.84 24.59
C ARG A 119 2.94 -1.22 24.46
N TRP A 120 3.21 -2.32 23.79
CA TRP A 120 4.53 -2.88 23.50
C TRP A 120 5.07 -2.50 22.10
N ALA A 121 4.34 -1.71 21.32
CA ALA A 121 4.76 -1.17 20.03
C ALA A 121 5.00 0.34 20.15
N LYS A 122 5.92 0.87 19.34
CA LYS A 122 6.26 2.31 19.39
C LYS A 122 5.91 3.06 18.13
N ALA A 123 5.80 2.39 16.97
CA ALA A 123 5.62 3.04 15.68
C ALA A 123 5.12 2.05 14.62
N ASP A 124 4.82 2.56 13.43
CA ASP A 124 4.66 1.85 12.18
C ASP A 124 3.41 0.98 12.12
N ALA A 125 2.26 1.61 11.93
CA ALA A 125 1.01 0.93 11.61
C ALA A 125 1.04 0.43 10.16
N TRP A 126 1.92 -0.57 9.86
CA TRP A 126 2.16 -1.05 8.51
C TRP A 126 1.12 -2.10 8.07
N ALA A 127 1.40 -2.80 6.97
CA ALA A 127 0.44 -3.71 6.35
C ALA A 127 -0.21 -4.67 7.35
N ALA A 128 -1.51 -4.88 7.15
CA ALA A 128 -2.33 -5.68 8.06
C ALA A 128 -3.44 -6.41 7.32
N GLN A 129 -3.96 -7.47 7.93
CA GLN A 129 -5.12 -8.20 7.43
C GLN A 129 -6.07 -8.57 8.56
N ALA A 130 -7.37 -8.49 8.30
CA ALA A 130 -8.40 -9.03 9.19
C ALA A 130 -9.02 -10.31 8.64
N ILE A 131 -9.39 -11.23 9.54
CA ILE A 131 -10.25 -12.37 9.23
C ILE A 131 -11.41 -12.48 10.22
N HIS A 132 -12.48 -13.16 9.79
CA HIS A 132 -13.61 -13.50 10.66
C HIS A 132 -13.52 -14.98 11.03
N LYS A 133 -13.46 -15.27 12.34
CA LYS A 133 -13.45 -16.63 12.85
C LYS A 133 -14.11 -16.70 14.23
N ASP A 134 -14.97 -17.72 14.40
CA ASP A 134 -15.65 -18.01 15.67
C ASP A 134 -16.42 -16.80 16.24
N GLY A 135 -17.09 -16.03 15.35
CA GLY A 135 -17.87 -14.85 15.73
C GLY A 135 -17.05 -13.62 16.10
N LYS A 136 -15.73 -13.66 15.94
CA LYS A 136 -14.80 -12.55 16.20
C LYS A 136 -14.09 -12.12 14.92
N TYR A 137 -13.63 -10.88 14.92
CA TYR A 137 -12.74 -10.33 13.89
C TYR A 137 -11.34 -10.23 14.47
N TRP A 138 -10.41 -10.92 13.84
CA TRP A 138 -9.01 -10.97 14.22
C TRP A 138 -8.20 -10.13 13.24
N PHE A 139 -7.38 -9.23 13.75
CA PHE A 139 -6.61 -8.28 12.97
C PHE A 139 -5.11 -8.46 13.26
N TYR A 140 -4.34 -8.80 12.23
CA TYR A 140 -2.90 -9.03 12.31
C TYR A 140 -2.20 -7.90 11.60
N ALA A 141 -1.20 -7.28 12.23
CA ALA A 141 -0.55 -6.08 11.71
C ALA A 141 0.94 -6.07 11.97
N ALA A 142 1.70 -5.52 11.04
CA ALA A 142 3.12 -5.26 11.24
C ALA A 142 3.31 -3.94 12.02
N VAL A 143 4.15 -3.98 13.06
CA VAL A 143 4.48 -2.82 13.89
C VAL A 143 5.97 -2.80 14.25
N GLU A 144 6.49 -1.63 14.61
CA GLU A 144 7.83 -1.54 15.21
C GLU A 144 7.73 -1.86 16.71
N HIS A 145 8.52 -2.83 17.17
CA HIS A 145 8.58 -3.18 18.58
C HIS A 145 9.14 -2.02 19.44
N ASP A 146 8.83 -1.94 20.72
CA ASP A 146 9.22 -0.86 21.64
C ASP A 146 10.73 -0.76 21.90
N GLY A 147 11.51 -1.71 21.42
CA GLY A 147 12.96 -1.80 21.59
C GLY A 147 13.41 -2.85 22.60
N THR A 148 12.46 -3.50 23.31
CA THR A 148 12.79 -4.66 24.17
C THR A 148 13.07 -5.91 23.34
N GLN A 149 12.59 -5.94 22.08
CA GLN A 149 12.98 -6.90 21.06
C GLN A 149 13.41 -6.12 19.81
N PRO A 150 14.35 -6.62 19.00
CA PRO A 150 14.79 -5.91 17.79
C PRO A 150 13.75 -5.98 16.68
N GLY A 151 13.64 -4.90 15.93
CA GLY A 151 12.98 -4.84 14.62
C GLY A 151 11.46 -4.83 14.64
N LYS A 152 10.90 -5.23 13.51
CA LYS A 152 9.46 -5.35 13.32
C LYS A 152 8.92 -6.60 14.02
N ALA A 153 7.62 -6.56 14.27
CA ALA A 153 6.90 -7.64 14.91
C ALA A 153 5.47 -7.71 14.36
N ILE A 154 4.85 -8.87 14.45
CA ILE A 154 3.44 -9.02 14.11
C ILE A 154 2.61 -8.95 15.38
N ALA A 155 1.70 -8.00 15.40
CA ALA A 155 0.68 -7.82 16.42
C ALA A 155 -0.58 -8.61 16.08
N VAL A 156 -1.42 -8.86 17.10
CA VAL A 156 -2.77 -9.40 16.92
C VAL A 156 -3.76 -8.65 17.80
N ALA A 157 -4.85 -8.19 17.17
CA ALA A 157 -5.96 -7.55 17.85
C ALA A 157 -7.27 -8.26 17.55
N VAL A 158 -8.30 -8.00 18.35
CA VAL A 158 -9.62 -8.64 18.25
C VAL A 158 -10.75 -7.64 18.42
N SER A 159 -11.85 -7.87 17.71
CA SER A 159 -13.09 -7.09 17.83
C SER A 159 -14.33 -7.97 17.66
N ASP A 160 -15.46 -7.52 18.17
CA ASP A 160 -16.80 -8.09 17.90
C ASP A 160 -17.43 -7.54 16.60
N SER A 161 -16.80 -6.54 15.99
CA SER A 161 -17.28 -5.86 14.78
C SER A 161 -16.19 -5.76 13.72
N PRO A 162 -16.51 -5.90 12.42
CA PRO A 162 -15.54 -5.68 11.35
C PRO A 162 -15.03 -4.24 11.25
N THR A 163 -15.75 -3.31 11.87
CA THR A 163 -15.38 -1.88 11.89
C THR A 163 -14.75 -1.44 13.23
N GLY A 164 -14.41 -2.42 14.08
CA GLY A 164 -13.82 -2.15 15.37
C GLY A 164 -14.83 -1.66 16.44
N PRO A 165 -14.36 -1.07 17.56
CA PRO A 165 -12.94 -0.90 17.85
C PRO A 165 -12.22 -2.24 18.07
N PHE A 166 -10.98 -2.33 17.59
CA PHE A 166 -10.11 -3.46 17.88
C PHE A 166 -9.31 -3.20 19.15
N VAL A 167 -8.98 -4.26 19.88
CA VAL A 167 -8.14 -4.21 21.07
C VAL A 167 -7.02 -5.23 20.99
N ASP A 168 -5.86 -4.92 21.57
CA ASP A 168 -4.73 -5.86 21.66
C ASP A 168 -5.19 -7.17 22.31
N ALA A 169 -5.12 -8.27 21.56
CA ALA A 169 -5.63 -9.56 21.97
C ALA A 169 -4.66 -10.35 22.85
N LYS A 170 -3.34 -10.00 22.82
CA LYS A 170 -2.27 -10.77 23.47
C LYS A 170 -1.49 -9.98 24.50
N GLY A 171 -1.38 -8.66 24.38
CA GLY A 171 -0.55 -7.81 25.22
C GLY A 171 0.96 -7.93 24.92
N SER A 172 1.33 -8.59 23.81
CA SER A 172 2.71 -8.76 23.34
C SER A 172 2.69 -9.17 21.87
N ALA A 173 3.83 -9.12 21.19
CA ALA A 173 3.95 -9.60 19.81
C ALA A 173 3.52 -11.07 19.65
N LEU A 174 2.85 -11.37 18.55
CA LEU A 174 2.57 -12.74 18.10
C LEU A 174 3.84 -13.36 17.49
N VAL A 175 4.53 -12.61 16.65
CA VAL A 175 5.81 -12.97 16.03
C VAL A 175 6.81 -11.86 16.32
N THR A 176 8.03 -12.27 16.71
CA THR A 176 9.16 -11.37 16.90
C THR A 176 10.33 -11.83 16.04
N ASN A 177 11.25 -10.93 15.77
CA ASN A 177 12.44 -11.19 14.96
C ASN A 177 13.28 -12.38 15.47
N ALA A 178 13.27 -12.63 16.78
CA ALA A 178 13.95 -13.78 17.38
C ALA A 178 13.33 -15.14 17.03
N MET A 179 12.08 -15.17 16.56
CA MET A 179 11.38 -16.39 16.16
C MET A 179 11.68 -16.80 14.72
N THR A 180 12.25 -15.90 13.92
CA THR A 180 12.58 -16.09 12.50
C THR A 180 14.10 -16.12 12.29
N PRO A 181 14.80 -17.21 12.70
CA PRO A 181 16.26 -17.24 12.86
C PRO A 181 17.06 -17.13 11.54
N LYS A 182 16.43 -17.24 10.40
CA LYS A 182 17.07 -16.98 9.10
C LYS A 182 17.03 -15.52 8.70
N GLY A 183 16.40 -14.73 9.51
CA GLY A 183 16.30 -13.32 9.39
C GLY A 183 17.64 -12.60 9.31
N THR A 184 17.79 -11.70 8.32
CA THR A 184 19.05 -10.99 8.06
C THR A 184 18.95 -9.50 8.33
N HIS A 185 17.75 -8.99 8.61
CA HIS A 185 17.50 -7.56 8.85
C HIS A 185 16.28 -7.33 9.75
N SER A 186 16.13 -6.11 10.22
CA SER A 186 15.09 -5.75 11.22
C SER A 186 13.66 -5.67 10.65
N TRP A 187 13.47 -5.81 9.34
CA TRP A 187 12.16 -5.68 8.67
C TRP A 187 11.57 -7.02 8.22
N GLU A 188 12.06 -8.11 8.71
CA GLU A 188 11.64 -9.43 8.23
C GLU A 188 10.24 -9.83 8.65
N ASP A 189 9.82 -9.43 9.85
CA ASP A 189 8.52 -9.81 10.39
C ASP A 189 7.48 -8.75 10.08
N ILE A 190 7.14 -8.61 8.78
CA ILE A 190 6.13 -7.68 8.28
C ILE A 190 5.09 -8.39 7.40
N ASP A 191 4.03 -7.70 7.07
CA ASP A 191 3.02 -8.02 6.05
C ASP A 191 2.30 -9.35 6.30
N PRO A 192 1.67 -9.53 7.46
CA PRO A 192 0.97 -10.76 7.75
C PRO A 192 -0.23 -10.97 6.84
N THR A 193 -0.37 -12.19 6.29
CA THR A 193 -1.58 -12.69 5.67
C THR A 193 -2.10 -13.90 6.43
N VAL A 194 -3.41 -13.97 6.63
CA VAL A 194 -4.03 -15.04 7.44
C VAL A 194 -5.14 -15.69 6.64
N PHE A 195 -5.14 -17.02 6.65
CA PHE A 195 -6.10 -17.84 5.91
C PHE A 195 -6.60 -18.99 6.80
N THR A 196 -7.91 -19.22 6.81
CA THR A 196 -8.51 -20.39 7.47
C THR A 196 -8.88 -21.41 6.40
N ASP A 197 -8.31 -22.58 6.50
CA ASP A 197 -8.52 -23.70 5.60
C ASP A 197 -9.87 -24.38 5.87
N ASP A 198 -10.33 -25.23 4.94
CA ASP A 198 -11.61 -25.93 5.03
C ASP A 198 -11.71 -26.88 6.23
N ASP A 199 -10.58 -27.39 6.72
CA ASP A 199 -10.51 -28.21 7.95
C ASP A 199 -10.60 -27.38 9.25
N GLY A 200 -10.72 -26.04 9.14
CA GLY A 200 -10.78 -25.10 10.25
C GLY A 200 -9.41 -24.69 10.79
N THR A 201 -8.30 -25.23 10.26
CA THR A 201 -6.94 -24.81 10.61
C THR A 201 -6.69 -23.40 10.09
N THR A 202 -6.15 -22.53 10.95
CA THR A 202 -5.78 -21.18 10.53
C THR A 202 -4.27 -21.08 10.37
N TRP A 203 -3.86 -20.51 9.25
CA TRP A 203 -2.48 -20.29 8.87
C TRP A 203 -2.18 -18.81 8.81
N ILE A 204 -0.95 -18.44 9.17
CA ILE A 204 -0.40 -17.10 8.99
C ILE A 204 0.88 -17.21 8.15
N ALA A 205 1.01 -16.37 7.12
CA ALA A 205 2.27 -16.19 6.40
C ALA A 205 2.68 -14.72 6.46
N TRP A 206 3.99 -14.45 6.39
CA TRP A 206 4.54 -13.10 6.50
C TRP A 206 5.96 -13.06 5.97
N GLY A 207 6.51 -11.86 5.84
CA GLY A 207 7.95 -11.69 5.67
C GLY A 207 8.38 -10.66 4.67
N ASN A 208 9.65 -10.31 4.75
CA ASN A 208 10.36 -9.50 3.76
C ASN A 208 11.65 -10.24 3.36
N ARG A 209 11.85 -10.44 2.05
CA ARG A 209 12.88 -11.26 1.39
C ARG A 209 12.77 -12.76 1.64
N GLN A 210 12.38 -13.18 2.82
CA GLN A 210 11.98 -14.54 3.10
C GLN A 210 10.49 -14.57 3.45
N CYS A 211 9.77 -15.56 2.93
CA CYS A 211 8.38 -15.79 3.25
C CYS A 211 8.26 -16.97 4.22
N TYR A 212 7.65 -16.72 5.35
CA TYR A 212 7.40 -17.73 6.38
C TYR A 212 5.92 -18.08 6.45
N ILE A 213 5.62 -19.31 6.89
CA ILE A 213 4.27 -19.76 7.19
C ILE A 213 4.27 -20.56 8.50
N ALA A 214 3.22 -20.41 9.27
CA ALA A 214 2.97 -21.19 10.48
C ALA A 214 1.47 -21.40 10.69
N ARG A 215 1.10 -22.40 11.49
CA ARG A 215 -0.25 -22.54 11.99
C ARG A 215 -0.46 -21.61 13.18
N LEU A 216 -1.69 -21.14 13.34
CA LEU A 216 -2.16 -20.52 14.56
C LEU A 216 -2.89 -21.56 15.43
N LYS A 217 -2.72 -21.46 16.76
CA LYS A 217 -3.59 -22.19 17.68
C LYS A 217 -5.04 -21.73 17.55
N PRO A 218 -6.01 -22.53 17.98
CA PRO A 218 -7.43 -22.14 17.94
C PRO A 218 -7.74 -20.84 18.67
N ASN A 219 -6.91 -20.42 19.64
CA ASN A 219 -7.05 -19.14 20.33
C ASN A 219 -6.64 -17.92 19.49
N MET A 220 -6.09 -18.10 18.28
CA MET A 220 -5.71 -17.10 17.29
C MET A 220 -4.59 -16.14 17.71
N ILE A 221 -3.98 -16.32 18.88
CA ILE A 221 -2.96 -15.44 19.46
C ILE A 221 -1.62 -16.14 19.75
N GLU A 222 -1.45 -17.35 19.28
CA GLU A 222 -0.22 -18.14 19.45
C GLU A 222 0.07 -18.96 18.19
N ILE A 223 1.35 -19.10 17.88
CA ILE A 223 1.84 -20.02 16.86
C ILE A 223 1.72 -21.46 17.35
N ASP A 224 1.28 -22.37 16.47
CA ASP A 224 1.15 -23.78 16.69
C ASP A 224 2.17 -24.57 15.84
N GLY A 225 3.23 -25.04 16.45
CA GLY A 225 4.30 -25.82 15.81
C GLY A 225 5.38 -24.96 15.13
N PRO A 226 6.06 -25.50 14.11
CA PRO A 226 7.22 -24.83 13.51
C PRO A 226 6.82 -23.70 12.58
N ILE A 227 7.68 -22.68 12.54
CA ILE A 227 7.70 -21.66 11.48
C ILE A 227 8.50 -22.25 10.31
N THR A 228 7.87 -22.32 9.14
CA THR A 228 8.44 -22.92 7.93
C THR A 228 8.68 -21.84 6.87
N GLU A 229 9.84 -21.84 6.23
CA GLU A 229 10.11 -20.98 5.08
C GLU A 229 9.49 -21.56 3.81
N ILE A 230 8.77 -20.69 3.08
CA ILE A 230 8.09 -21.04 1.80
C ILE A 230 8.45 -20.06 0.67
N THR A 231 9.56 -19.37 0.78
CA THR A 231 9.98 -18.26 -0.11
C THR A 231 9.91 -18.65 -1.60
N PRO A 232 8.96 -18.10 -2.37
CA PRO A 232 8.89 -18.33 -3.81
C PRO A 232 9.92 -17.44 -4.55
N PRO A 233 10.18 -17.71 -5.86
CA PRO A 233 11.09 -16.90 -6.65
C PRO A 233 10.74 -15.40 -6.64
N HIS A 234 11.79 -14.56 -6.48
CA HIS A 234 11.69 -13.11 -6.47
C HIS A 234 10.79 -12.52 -5.36
N PHE A 235 10.47 -13.28 -4.32
CA PHE A 235 9.69 -12.77 -3.19
C PHE A 235 10.40 -11.58 -2.55
N GLU A 236 9.67 -10.46 -2.42
CA GLU A 236 10.14 -9.31 -1.67
C GLU A 236 9.34 -9.15 -0.38
N GLU A 237 8.00 -9.01 -0.46
CA GLU A 237 7.13 -8.80 0.70
C GLU A 237 5.65 -9.00 0.34
N GLY A 238 4.73 -8.59 1.21
CA GLY A 238 3.30 -8.50 0.94
C GLY A 238 2.65 -9.82 0.51
N PRO A 239 2.87 -10.96 1.20
CA PRO A 239 2.20 -12.20 0.83
C PRO A 239 0.71 -12.10 1.03
N TRP A 240 -0.06 -12.74 0.13
CA TRP A 240 -1.51 -12.89 0.23
C TRP A 240 -1.90 -14.33 -0.07
N LEU A 241 -2.52 -14.99 0.89
CA LEU A 241 -3.01 -16.35 0.76
C LEU A 241 -4.49 -16.36 0.38
N HIS A 242 -4.86 -17.17 -0.60
CA HIS A 242 -6.25 -17.53 -0.87
C HIS A 242 -6.33 -18.93 -1.52
N GLU A 243 -7.53 -19.47 -1.53
CA GLU A 243 -7.85 -20.76 -2.17
C GLU A 243 -8.94 -20.54 -3.21
N ARG A 244 -8.88 -21.31 -4.29
CA ARG A 244 -9.93 -21.40 -5.30
C ARG A 244 -9.93 -22.80 -5.95
N ASP A 245 -11.06 -23.49 -5.84
CA ASP A 245 -11.31 -24.79 -6.49
C ASP A 245 -10.23 -25.87 -6.17
N GLY A 246 -9.77 -25.93 -4.91
CA GLY A 246 -8.74 -26.86 -4.42
C GLY A 246 -7.31 -26.47 -4.76
N ILE A 247 -7.09 -25.28 -5.31
CA ILE A 247 -5.76 -24.73 -5.59
C ILE A 247 -5.47 -23.59 -4.61
N TYR A 248 -4.35 -23.70 -3.89
CA TYR A 248 -3.85 -22.63 -3.02
C TYR A 248 -2.99 -21.66 -3.82
N TYR A 249 -3.15 -20.39 -3.54
CA TYR A 249 -2.42 -19.29 -4.17
C TYR A 249 -1.67 -18.49 -3.12
N LEU A 250 -0.39 -18.24 -3.39
CA LEU A 250 0.43 -17.27 -2.70
C LEU A 250 0.76 -16.16 -3.70
N THR A 251 0.10 -15.02 -3.56
CA THR A 251 0.35 -13.81 -4.37
C THR A 251 1.19 -12.86 -3.54
N TYR A 252 2.16 -12.16 -4.11
CA TYR A 252 3.13 -11.39 -3.34
C TYR A 252 3.76 -10.26 -4.16
N ALA A 253 4.28 -9.26 -3.47
CA ALA A 253 5.19 -8.28 -4.06
C ALA A 253 6.52 -8.97 -4.40
N SER A 254 6.95 -8.84 -5.64
CA SER A 254 8.13 -9.50 -6.17
C SER A 254 9.12 -8.50 -6.74
N LEU A 255 10.42 -8.71 -6.47
CA LEU A 255 11.48 -7.84 -6.93
C LEU A 255 12.68 -8.66 -7.46
N ASP A 256 12.89 -8.64 -8.76
CA ASP A 256 14.17 -9.05 -9.33
C ASP A 256 15.15 -7.87 -9.29
N ARG A 257 15.93 -7.80 -8.23
CA ARG A 257 16.90 -6.71 -7.97
C ARG A 257 17.98 -6.57 -9.04
N SER A 258 18.14 -7.59 -9.89
CA SER A 258 19.10 -7.53 -11.01
C SER A 258 18.54 -6.77 -12.22
N GLN A 259 17.22 -6.66 -12.34
CA GLN A 259 16.54 -6.10 -13.50
C GLN A 259 15.67 -4.89 -13.18
N HIS A 260 15.12 -4.81 -11.97
CA HIS A 260 14.11 -3.83 -11.60
C HIS A 260 14.47 -3.10 -10.31
N ARG A 261 13.89 -1.91 -10.12
CA ARG A 261 13.97 -1.12 -8.88
C ARG A 261 12.66 -1.12 -8.13
N ASP A 262 11.54 -1.29 -8.85
CA ASP A 262 10.20 -1.23 -8.30
C ASP A 262 9.59 -2.63 -8.27
N GLU A 263 8.84 -2.91 -7.22
CA GLU A 263 8.14 -4.17 -7.03
C GLU A 263 7.06 -4.36 -8.07
N LYS A 264 6.79 -5.62 -8.37
CA LYS A 264 5.68 -6.10 -9.18
C LYS A 264 4.88 -7.11 -8.38
N VAL A 265 3.73 -7.55 -8.87
CA VAL A 265 3.00 -8.65 -8.26
C VAL A 265 3.24 -9.93 -9.02
N SER A 266 3.73 -10.94 -8.32
CA SER A 266 3.87 -12.31 -8.81
C SER A 266 3.04 -13.27 -7.98
N TYR A 267 2.89 -14.52 -8.44
CA TYR A 267 2.20 -15.53 -7.67
C TYR A 267 2.76 -16.93 -7.88
N ALA A 268 2.50 -17.78 -6.91
CA ALA A 268 2.74 -19.21 -6.93
C ALA A 268 1.46 -19.96 -6.58
N THR A 269 1.34 -21.21 -7.01
CA THR A 269 0.22 -22.10 -6.67
C THR A 269 0.72 -23.39 -6.05
N ALA A 270 -0.11 -24.02 -5.22
CA ALA A 270 0.19 -25.30 -4.58
C ALA A 270 -1.06 -26.17 -4.45
N PRO A 271 -0.90 -27.51 -4.34
CA PRO A 271 -2.00 -28.42 -4.04
C PRO A 271 -2.39 -28.41 -2.54
N SER A 272 -1.57 -27.83 -1.69
CA SER A 272 -1.85 -27.62 -0.27
C SER A 272 -1.21 -26.32 0.20
N ILE A 273 -1.70 -25.77 1.31
CA ILE A 273 -1.19 -24.51 1.87
C ILE A 273 0.29 -24.60 2.30
N GLN A 274 0.79 -25.79 2.57
CA GLN A 274 2.19 -26.04 2.91
C GLN A 274 3.09 -26.21 1.67
N GLY A 275 2.52 -26.19 0.47
CA GLY A 275 3.24 -26.41 -0.79
C GLY A 275 3.16 -27.87 -1.30
N PRO A 276 4.06 -28.29 -2.21
CA PRO A 276 5.12 -27.43 -2.78
C PRO A 276 4.57 -26.32 -3.67
N TRP A 277 5.14 -25.14 -3.52
CA TRP A 277 4.73 -23.94 -4.28
C TRP A 277 5.38 -23.91 -5.66
N THR A 278 4.57 -23.75 -6.70
CA THR A 278 5.01 -23.62 -8.09
C THR A 278 4.83 -22.18 -8.56
N TYR A 279 5.92 -21.52 -8.90
CA TYR A 279 5.92 -20.16 -9.46
C TYR A 279 5.15 -20.10 -10.77
N ARG A 280 4.29 -19.12 -10.95
CA ARG A 280 3.44 -18.96 -12.14
C ARG A 280 3.76 -17.72 -12.97
N GLY A 281 4.62 -16.84 -12.47
CA GLY A 281 5.02 -15.62 -13.17
C GLY A 281 4.43 -14.35 -12.55
N GLU A 282 4.61 -13.25 -13.27
CA GLU A 282 4.07 -11.94 -12.91
C GLU A 282 2.56 -11.90 -13.20
N LEU A 283 1.79 -11.37 -12.24
CA LEU A 283 0.36 -11.11 -12.36
C LEU A 283 0.11 -9.69 -12.90
N THR A 284 0.86 -8.70 -12.39
CA THR A 284 0.81 -7.31 -12.85
C THR A 284 2.13 -6.59 -12.60
N GLY A 285 2.37 -5.53 -13.36
CA GLY A 285 3.55 -4.68 -13.24
C GLY A 285 3.54 -3.81 -11.98
N SER A 286 4.53 -2.92 -11.88
CA SER A 286 4.70 -2.00 -10.75
C SER A 286 3.57 -0.99 -10.63
N GLY A 287 3.31 -0.53 -9.42
CA GLY A 287 2.39 0.57 -9.16
C GLY A 287 2.90 1.88 -9.77
N LYS A 288 2.00 2.65 -10.42
CA LYS A 288 2.36 3.94 -11.01
C LYS A 288 2.97 4.87 -9.95
N TYR A 289 4.22 5.30 -10.14
CA TYR A 289 4.99 6.17 -9.24
C TYR A 289 5.27 5.59 -7.84
N SER A 290 5.05 4.30 -7.63
CA SER A 290 5.29 3.63 -6.35
C SER A 290 6.43 2.63 -6.47
N PHE A 291 7.32 2.62 -5.47
CA PHE A 291 8.34 1.59 -5.30
C PHE A 291 7.69 0.27 -4.85
N THR A 292 6.74 0.33 -3.92
CA THR A 292 6.04 -0.84 -3.37
C THR A 292 4.71 -1.09 -4.06
N ILE A 293 4.25 -2.36 -4.01
CA ILE A 293 2.92 -2.77 -4.45
C ILE A 293 2.46 -4.00 -3.65
N HIS A 294 1.36 -3.90 -2.91
CA HIS A 294 0.82 -5.03 -2.14
C HIS A 294 -0.47 -5.56 -2.75
N PRO A 295 -0.60 -6.88 -2.94
CA PRO A 295 -1.83 -7.50 -3.40
C PRO A 295 -2.79 -7.80 -2.26
N GLY A 296 -4.07 -7.54 -2.46
CA GLY A 296 -5.17 -8.10 -1.68
C GLY A 296 -6.20 -8.72 -2.63
N ILE A 297 -6.62 -9.96 -2.42
CA ILE A 297 -7.55 -10.65 -3.32
C ILE A 297 -8.80 -11.08 -2.58
N ALA A 298 -9.97 -10.82 -3.17
CA ALA A 298 -11.25 -11.30 -2.65
C ALA A 298 -12.22 -11.69 -3.75
N ARG A 299 -13.06 -12.68 -3.48
CA ARG A 299 -14.26 -12.99 -4.27
C ARG A 299 -15.46 -12.31 -3.63
N PHE A 300 -16.09 -11.41 -4.36
CA PHE A 300 -17.28 -10.71 -3.88
C PHE A 300 -18.39 -10.75 -4.92
N LYS A 301 -19.59 -11.18 -4.54
CA LYS A 301 -20.75 -11.32 -5.43
C LYS A 301 -20.45 -12.08 -6.73
N GLY A 302 -19.67 -13.15 -6.61
CA GLY A 302 -19.32 -14.02 -7.73
C GLY A 302 -18.15 -13.54 -8.61
N GLN A 303 -17.65 -12.34 -8.41
CA GLN A 303 -16.50 -11.78 -9.13
C GLN A 303 -15.25 -11.77 -8.25
N TRP A 304 -14.08 -11.96 -8.85
CA TRP A 304 -12.79 -11.81 -8.18
C TRP A 304 -12.22 -10.43 -8.43
N TYR A 305 -11.55 -9.88 -7.42
CA TYR A 305 -10.95 -8.56 -7.43
C TYR A 305 -9.52 -8.63 -6.90
N LEU A 306 -8.64 -7.87 -7.52
CA LEU A 306 -7.27 -7.62 -7.08
C LEU A 306 -7.18 -6.17 -6.60
N PHE A 307 -6.96 -5.99 -5.32
CA PHE A 307 -6.65 -4.69 -4.71
C PHE A 307 -5.15 -4.49 -4.69
N LEU A 308 -4.73 -3.27 -4.95
CA LEU A 308 -3.33 -2.86 -5.03
C LEU A 308 -3.18 -1.46 -4.45
N HIS A 309 -1.98 -0.91 -4.48
CA HIS A 309 -1.76 0.52 -4.31
C HIS A 309 -0.78 1.08 -5.35
N ASN A 310 -0.85 2.38 -5.57
CA ASN A 310 0.11 3.15 -6.36
C ASN A 310 0.36 4.52 -5.70
N ALA A 311 1.16 5.40 -6.30
CA ALA A 311 1.39 6.75 -5.79
C ALA A 311 0.96 7.83 -6.80
N ALA A 312 -0.15 7.60 -7.51
CA ALA A 312 -0.64 8.53 -8.52
C ALA A 312 -1.61 9.61 -7.99
N LEU A 313 -2.06 9.49 -6.73
CA LEU A 313 -2.97 10.45 -6.09
C LEU A 313 -2.23 11.73 -5.71
N ALA A 314 -2.94 12.86 -5.84
CA ALA A 314 -2.57 14.12 -5.17
C ALA A 314 -3.71 14.54 -4.24
N VAL A 315 -3.39 14.95 -3.02
CA VAL A 315 -4.34 15.44 -2.02
C VAL A 315 -3.91 16.85 -1.59
N GLY A 316 -4.71 17.85 -1.94
CA GLY A 316 -4.32 19.25 -1.77
C GLY A 316 -3.05 19.59 -2.57
N ASP A 317 -2.02 20.06 -1.88
CA ASP A 317 -0.72 20.39 -2.44
C ASP A 317 0.31 19.25 -2.36
N GLN A 318 -0.08 18.10 -1.80
CA GLN A 318 0.77 16.91 -1.66
C GLN A 318 0.58 15.96 -2.84
N SER A 319 1.63 15.69 -3.58
CA SER A 319 1.66 14.62 -4.58
C SER A 319 1.95 13.27 -3.94
N GLY A 320 1.52 12.19 -4.60
CA GLY A 320 1.90 10.84 -4.24
C GLY A 320 3.42 10.65 -4.18
N ALA A 321 3.85 9.76 -3.31
CA ALA A 321 5.24 9.40 -3.06
C ALA A 321 5.32 8.04 -2.38
N ILE A 322 6.53 7.59 -2.02
CA ILE A 322 6.77 6.29 -1.36
C ILE A 322 5.94 6.11 -0.07
N GLY A 323 5.70 7.15 0.70
CA GLY A 323 4.86 7.14 1.91
C GLY A 323 3.54 7.90 1.74
N ARG A 324 3.08 8.11 0.51
CA ARG A 324 1.81 8.73 0.13
C ARG A 324 1.19 7.98 -1.04
N ARG A 325 0.73 6.77 -0.73
CA ARG A 325 0.16 5.82 -1.69
C ARG A 325 -1.37 5.97 -1.78
N ALA A 326 -1.98 5.30 -2.71
CA ALA A 326 -3.42 5.29 -2.89
C ALA A 326 -3.90 3.92 -3.36
N VAL A 327 -4.91 3.39 -2.69
CA VAL A 327 -5.48 2.08 -2.99
C VAL A 327 -6.24 2.10 -4.31
N THR A 328 -6.01 1.04 -5.09
CA THR A 328 -6.65 0.78 -6.38
C THR A 328 -7.27 -0.61 -6.40
N VAL A 329 -8.16 -0.88 -7.36
CA VAL A 329 -8.77 -2.19 -7.55
C VAL A 329 -8.96 -2.49 -9.02
N GLU A 330 -8.73 -3.77 -9.39
CA GLU A 330 -8.96 -4.29 -10.74
C GLU A 330 -9.79 -5.57 -10.69
N HIS A 331 -10.46 -5.91 -11.78
CA HIS A 331 -11.06 -7.21 -11.95
C HIS A 331 -9.97 -8.28 -12.10
N LEU A 332 -10.10 -9.38 -11.37
CA LEU A 332 -9.23 -10.54 -11.47
C LEU A 332 -9.98 -11.69 -12.16
N GLN A 333 -9.34 -12.31 -13.13
CA GLN A 333 -9.89 -13.46 -13.85
C GLN A 333 -8.92 -14.64 -13.81
N TYR A 334 -9.51 -15.84 -13.89
CA TYR A 334 -8.78 -17.10 -13.94
C TYR A 334 -8.98 -17.80 -15.27
N ASN A 335 -7.96 -18.51 -15.72
CA ASN A 335 -8.05 -19.46 -16.82
C ASN A 335 -8.71 -20.78 -16.36
N PRO A 336 -9.17 -21.62 -17.27
CA PRO A 336 -9.77 -22.91 -16.91
C PRO A 336 -8.83 -23.85 -16.14
N ASP A 337 -7.52 -23.69 -16.29
CA ASP A 337 -6.50 -24.48 -15.58
C ASP A 337 -6.17 -23.93 -14.18
N GLY A 338 -6.87 -22.90 -13.73
CA GLY A 338 -6.67 -22.26 -12.44
C GLY A 338 -5.58 -21.16 -12.43
N THR A 339 -4.82 -20.97 -13.51
CA THR A 339 -3.87 -19.84 -13.55
C THR A 339 -4.60 -18.50 -13.60
N MET A 340 -4.03 -17.46 -12.96
CA MET A 340 -4.57 -16.10 -13.03
C MET A 340 -4.21 -15.48 -14.38
N LYS A 341 -5.18 -14.75 -15.00
CA LYS A 341 -4.89 -13.93 -16.18
C LYS A 341 -4.11 -12.69 -15.76
N PRO A 342 -3.14 -12.24 -16.57
CA PRO A 342 -2.42 -11.00 -16.31
C PRO A 342 -3.39 -9.81 -16.13
N VAL A 343 -3.12 -8.99 -15.12
CA VAL A 343 -3.95 -7.81 -14.80
C VAL A 343 -3.26 -6.54 -15.27
N VAL A 344 -3.99 -5.70 -15.98
CA VAL A 344 -3.55 -4.35 -16.36
C VAL A 344 -4.13 -3.35 -15.38
N GLN A 345 -3.28 -2.59 -14.71
CA GLN A 345 -3.71 -1.51 -13.82
C GLN A 345 -4.26 -0.34 -14.64
N THR A 346 -5.46 0.12 -14.31
CA THR A 346 -6.18 1.14 -15.07
C THR A 346 -6.68 2.28 -14.18
N GLU A 347 -6.94 3.44 -14.77
CA GLU A 347 -7.65 4.52 -14.09
C GLU A 347 -9.16 4.21 -13.95
N ALA A 348 -9.67 3.36 -14.83
CA ALA A 348 -11.07 2.95 -14.82
C ALA A 348 -11.41 2.01 -13.66
N GLY A 349 -10.49 1.14 -13.26
CA GLY A 349 -10.72 0.17 -12.19
C GLY A 349 -11.97 -0.66 -12.44
N VAL A 350 -12.85 -0.71 -11.43
CA VAL A 350 -14.13 -1.44 -11.50
C VAL A 350 -15.32 -0.56 -11.88
N SER A 351 -15.08 0.68 -12.30
CA SER A 351 -16.15 1.53 -12.89
C SER A 351 -16.69 0.96 -14.21
N VAL A 352 -15.88 0.14 -14.90
CA VAL A 352 -16.22 -0.58 -16.12
C VAL A 352 -16.40 -2.08 -15.84
N PRO A 353 -17.15 -2.81 -16.68
CA PRO A 353 -17.26 -4.26 -16.56
C PRO A 353 -15.92 -4.98 -16.72
N PRO A 354 -15.78 -6.20 -16.19
CA PRO A 354 -14.57 -6.99 -16.41
C PRO A 354 -14.28 -7.20 -17.90
N PRO A 355 -13.00 -7.34 -18.29
CA PRO A 355 -12.63 -7.68 -19.66
C PRO A 355 -13.30 -9.00 -20.10
N ARG A 356 -13.70 -9.09 -21.37
CA ARG A 356 -14.31 -10.30 -21.94
C ARG A 356 -13.27 -11.39 -22.20
#